data_87f94242acc3f04fdaf1e2daa39b5eca
#
_entry.id   87f94242acc3f04fdaf1e2daa39b5eca
#
_cell.length_a   1.000
_cell.length_b   1.000
_cell.length_c   1.000
_cell.angle_alpha   90.00
_cell.angle_beta   90.00
_cell.angle_gamma   90.00
#
_symmetry.space_group_name_H-M   'P 1'
#
loop_
_entity.id
_entity.type
_entity.pdbx_description
1 polymer ?
#
loop_
_entity_poly.entity_id
_entity_poly.type
_entity_poly.pdbx_seq_one_letter_code
_entity_poly.pdbx_strand_id
1 'polypeptide(L)'
;MSAELPIIPKNELTLDGLKGKKIAIIGYGNQGKAHAQNLRDSGFTVTVGARHPEEAKNDGFETTVICEAADADLVILALPDELQGEIYSEQIEPNLPSGATLGFIHGLAIHYGIISPPRGIGAILVAPKGPGITVRQRYTEGKGVPALLAVAQENKTDTARQIALAWATGIGSARVGV
;
A
#
# COMPACT_ATOMS: atom_id res chain seq x y z
N MET A 1 17.71 12.09 23.03
CA MET A 1 17.41 10.64 23.15
C MET A 1 17.02 10.18 21.76
N SER A 2 17.83 9.34 21.11
CA SER A 2 17.43 8.67 19.87
C SER A 2 16.35 7.67 20.25
N ALA A 3 15.12 7.90 19.80
CA ALA A 3 14.07 6.89 19.92
C ALA A 3 14.46 5.72 18.99
N GLU A 4 14.87 4.61 19.56
CA GLU A 4 15.01 3.38 18.78
C GLU A 4 13.63 2.96 18.28
N LEU A 5 13.51 2.76 16.98
CA LEU A 5 12.28 2.22 16.39
C LEU A 5 12.17 0.74 16.76
N PRO A 6 11.06 0.31 17.37
CA PRO A 6 10.90 -1.09 17.73
C PRO A 6 10.78 -1.96 16.46
N ILE A 7 11.45 -3.11 16.48
CA ILE A 7 11.26 -4.13 15.45
C ILE A 7 10.00 -4.93 15.79
N ILE A 8 9.09 -5.04 14.83
CA ILE A 8 7.84 -5.79 15.02
C ILE A 8 8.14 -7.28 15.08
N PRO A 9 7.65 -7.97 16.13
CA PRO A 9 7.87 -9.40 16.30
C PRO A 9 7.27 -10.23 15.14
N LYS A 10 7.97 -11.29 14.72
CA LYS A 10 7.56 -12.11 13.56
C LYS A 10 6.17 -12.76 13.73
N ASN A 11 5.74 -13.05 14.95
CA ASN A 11 4.42 -13.62 15.21
C ASN A 11 3.26 -12.63 14.98
N GLU A 12 3.53 -11.33 14.91
CA GLU A 12 2.54 -10.32 14.52
C GLU A 12 2.44 -10.14 13.00
N LEU A 13 3.44 -10.61 12.24
CA LEU A 13 3.56 -10.44 10.80
C LEU A 13 2.80 -11.57 10.07
N THR A 14 1.49 -11.39 9.91
CA THR A 14 0.58 -12.33 9.24
C THR A 14 -0.07 -11.69 8.02
N LEU A 15 -0.67 -12.51 7.16
CA LEU A 15 -1.44 -12.06 5.99
C LEU A 15 -2.92 -11.83 6.31
N ASP A 16 -3.35 -12.10 7.55
CA ASP A 16 -4.78 -12.14 7.91
C ASP A 16 -5.49 -10.79 7.71
N GLY A 17 -4.80 -9.70 7.95
CA GLY A 17 -5.37 -8.35 7.78
C GLY A 17 -5.83 -8.00 6.37
N LEU A 18 -5.40 -8.76 5.35
CA LEU A 18 -5.80 -8.57 3.95
C LEU A 18 -6.74 -9.67 3.42
N LYS A 19 -7.06 -10.69 4.21
CA LYS A 19 -7.97 -11.76 3.76
C LYS A 19 -9.35 -11.21 3.44
N GLY A 20 -9.85 -11.53 2.25
CA GLY A 20 -11.17 -11.12 1.76
C GLY A 20 -11.32 -9.64 1.43
N LYS A 21 -10.22 -8.87 1.48
CA LYS A 21 -10.24 -7.44 1.16
C LYS A 21 -9.97 -7.19 -0.32
N LYS A 22 -10.67 -6.20 -0.88
CA LYS A 22 -10.33 -5.61 -2.18
C LYS A 22 -9.08 -4.75 -2.01
N ILE A 23 -8.07 -4.99 -2.84
CA ILE A 23 -6.81 -4.23 -2.82
C ILE A 23 -6.65 -3.52 -4.17
N ALA A 24 -6.48 -2.21 -4.12
CA ALA A 24 -6.15 -1.39 -5.28
C ALA A 24 -4.77 -0.76 -5.13
N ILE A 25 -4.04 -0.68 -6.24
CA ILE A 25 -2.80 0.09 -6.34
C ILE A 25 -3.01 1.18 -7.37
N ILE A 26 -2.86 2.42 -6.93
CA ILE A 26 -2.99 3.60 -7.78
C ILE A 26 -1.61 4.01 -8.26
N GLY A 27 -1.38 3.81 -9.57
CA GLY A 27 -0.07 3.98 -10.20
C GLY A 27 0.71 2.67 -10.35
N TYR A 28 1.34 2.48 -11.51
CA TYR A 28 2.09 1.26 -11.84
C TYR A 28 3.54 1.57 -12.24
N GLY A 29 4.15 2.52 -11.50
CA GLY A 29 5.57 2.81 -11.59
C GLY A 29 6.41 1.78 -10.82
N ASN A 30 7.68 2.11 -10.59
CA ASN A 30 8.68 1.21 -10.00
C ASN A 30 8.20 0.54 -8.68
N GLN A 31 7.65 1.30 -7.74
CA GLN A 31 7.14 0.76 -6.48
C GLN A 31 5.77 0.08 -6.67
N GLY A 32 4.84 0.72 -7.38
CA GLY A 32 3.50 0.17 -7.60
C GLY A 32 3.54 -1.20 -8.28
N LYS A 33 4.38 -1.35 -9.29
CA LYS A 33 4.64 -2.63 -9.96
C LYS A 33 5.14 -3.71 -8.99
N ALA A 34 6.17 -3.38 -8.19
CA ALA A 34 6.75 -4.33 -7.24
C ALA A 34 5.73 -4.77 -6.18
N HIS A 35 4.97 -3.83 -5.61
CA HIS A 35 3.95 -4.11 -4.61
C HIS A 35 2.82 -4.97 -5.21
N ALA A 36 2.32 -4.62 -6.41
CA ALA A 36 1.27 -5.38 -7.08
C ALA A 36 1.69 -6.85 -7.32
N GLN A 37 2.87 -7.04 -7.91
CA GLN A 37 3.39 -8.37 -8.21
C GLN A 37 3.63 -9.20 -6.95
N ASN A 38 4.20 -8.60 -5.89
CA ASN A 38 4.48 -9.33 -4.66
C ASN A 38 3.18 -9.69 -3.90
N LEU A 39 2.20 -8.79 -3.85
CA LEU A 39 0.88 -9.08 -3.26
C LEU A 39 0.15 -10.19 -4.04
N ARG A 40 0.16 -10.15 -5.36
CA ARG A 40 -0.40 -11.22 -6.19
C ARG A 40 0.27 -12.57 -5.90
N ASP A 41 1.59 -12.60 -5.87
CA ASP A 41 2.35 -13.83 -5.61
C ASP A 41 2.21 -14.29 -4.15
N SER A 42 1.74 -13.42 -3.25
CA SER A 42 1.33 -13.75 -1.88
C SER A 42 -0.12 -14.22 -1.77
N GLY A 43 -0.83 -14.36 -2.91
CA GLY A 43 -2.18 -14.92 -2.97
C GLY A 43 -3.33 -13.91 -2.94
N PHE A 44 -3.05 -12.61 -3.13
CA PHE A 44 -4.07 -11.57 -3.15
C PHE A 44 -4.46 -11.18 -4.58
N THR A 45 -5.74 -10.88 -4.79
CA THR A 45 -6.21 -10.20 -5.99
C THR A 45 -5.95 -8.70 -5.85
N VAL A 46 -5.30 -8.12 -6.86
CA VAL A 46 -4.95 -6.71 -6.89
C VAL A 46 -5.48 -6.10 -8.18
N THR A 47 -6.23 -5.00 -8.05
CA THR A 47 -6.65 -4.15 -9.17
C THR A 47 -5.69 -2.96 -9.29
N VAL A 48 -5.32 -2.60 -10.51
CA VAL A 48 -4.44 -1.45 -10.76
C VAL A 48 -5.26 -0.30 -11.35
N GLY A 49 -5.30 0.82 -10.65
CA GLY A 49 -5.82 2.09 -11.13
C GLY A 49 -4.69 2.93 -11.73
N ALA A 50 -4.69 3.15 -13.04
CA ALA A 50 -3.62 3.90 -13.69
C ALA A 50 -4.10 4.68 -14.91
N ARG A 51 -3.44 5.84 -15.17
CA ARG A 51 -3.67 6.62 -16.39
C ARG A 51 -3.14 5.88 -17.64
N HIS A 52 -2.04 5.15 -17.48
CA HIS A 52 -1.38 4.34 -18.51
C HIS A 52 -1.30 2.90 -18.05
N PRO A 53 -2.35 2.08 -18.31
CA PRO A 53 -2.47 0.73 -17.74
C PRO A 53 -1.78 -0.36 -18.56
N GLU A 54 -1.14 -0.04 -19.69
CA GLU A 54 -0.66 -1.00 -20.67
C GLU A 54 0.34 -1.99 -20.06
N GLU A 55 1.27 -1.50 -19.23
CA GLU A 55 2.27 -2.35 -18.58
C GLU A 55 1.61 -3.28 -17.55
N ALA A 56 0.66 -2.78 -16.77
CA ALA A 56 -0.07 -3.58 -15.79
C ALA A 56 -0.91 -4.68 -16.46
N LYS A 57 -1.55 -4.36 -17.60
CA LYS A 57 -2.28 -5.35 -18.42
C LYS A 57 -1.36 -6.43 -18.97
N ASN A 58 -0.18 -6.03 -19.48
CA ASN A 58 0.81 -6.98 -20.00
C ASN A 58 1.35 -7.91 -18.89
N ASP A 59 1.42 -7.43 -17.65
CA ASP A 59 1.78 -8.22 -16.48
C ASP A 59 0.60 -9.06 -15.93
N GLY A 60 -0.58 -9.01 -16.57
CA GLY A 60 -1.76 -9.83 -16.25
C GLY A 60 -2.61 -9.31 -15.09
N PHE A 61 -2.55 -8.00 -14.77
CA PHE A 61 -3.41 -7.40 -13.77
C PHE A 61 -4.74 -6.93 -14.36
N GLU A 62 -5.80 -7.03 -13.54
CA GLU A 62 -7.02 -6.28 -13.77
C GLU A 62 -6.72 -4.78 -13.64
N THR A 63 -7.17 -3.99 -14.61
CA THR A 63 -6.91 -2.56 -14.65
C THR A 63 -8.19 -1.78 -14.88
N THR A 64 -8.31 -0.64 -14.21
CA THR A 64 -9.43 0.28 -14.40
C THR A 64 -8.99 1.73 -14.24
N VAL A 65 -9.90 2.69 -14.38
CA VAL A 65 -9.65 4.09 -14.08
C VAL A 65 -9.49 4.31 -12.58
N ILE A 66 -8.78 5.36 -12.18
CA ILE A 66 -8.40 5.58 -10.78
C ILE A 66 -9.64 5.69 -9.86
N CYS A 67 -10.68 6.40 -10.29
CA CYS A 67 -11.89 6.58 -9.49
C CYS A 67 -12.64 5.25 -9.22
N GLU A 68 -12.65 4.33 -10.17
CA GLU A 68 -13.23 2.99 -9.95
C GLU A 68 -12.35 2.11 -9.06
N ALA A 69 -11.01 2.18 -9.24
CA ALA A 69 -10.07 1.46 -8.40
C ALA A 69 -10.14 1.91 -6.93
N ALA A 70 -10.53 3.15 -6.67
CA ALA A 70 -10.66 3.69 -5.32
C ALA A 70 -11.78 3.02 -4.49
N ASP A 71 -12.75 2.32 -5.12
CA ASP A 71 -13.73 1.47 -4.40
C ASP A 71 -13.10 0.17 -3.90
N ALA A 72 -12.14 0.29 -2.98
CA ALA A 72 -11.42 -0.83 -2.39
C ALA A 72 -11.21 -0.64 -0.88
N ASP A 73 -11.01 -1.77 -0.16
CA ASP A 73 -10.73 -1.76 1.28
C ASP A 73 -9.34 -1.20 1.61
N LEU A 74 -8.36 -1.49 0.75
CA LEU A 74 -7.01 -0.95 0.83
C LEU A 74 -6.66 -0.30 -0.52
N VAL A 75 -6.44 1.01 -0.51
CA VAL A 75 -6.03 1.80 -1.67
C VAL A 75 -4.59 2.28 -1.47
N ILE A 76 -3.65 1.68 -2.19
CA ILE A 76 -2.22 1.98 -2.08
C ILE A 76 -1.85 3.06 -3.11
N LEU A 77 -1.37 4.21 -2.64
CA LEU A 77 -0.92 5.31 -3.48
C LEU A 77 0.56 5.09 -3.87
N ALA A 78 0.78 4.77 -5.14
CA ALA A 78 2.10 4.58 -5.75
C ALA A 78 2.35 5.61 -6.87
N LEU A 79 1.83 6.83 -6.66
CA LEU A 79 1.95 7.99 -7.54
C LEU A 79 3.16 8.85 -7.16
N PRO A 80 3.71 9.64 -8.10
CA PRO A 80 4.62 10.71 -7.76
C PRO A 80 4.03 11.67 -6.73
N ASP A 81 4.85 12.15 -5.79
CA ASP A 81 4.38 12.95 -4.65
C ASP A 81 3.65 14.22 -5.08
N GLU A 82 4.09 14.86 -6.16
CA GLU A 82 3.49 16.08 -6.72
C GLU A 82 2.08 15.89 -7.29
N LEU A 83 1.70 14.65 -7.63
CA LEU A 83 0.39 14.32 -8.19
C LEU A 83 -0.59 13.77 -7.14
N GLN A 84 -0.10 13.37 -5.96
CA GLN A 84 -0.92 12.67 -4.98
C GLN A 84 -2.10 13.51 -4.48
N GLY A 85 -1.87 14.81 -4.19
CA GLY A 85 -2.90 15.69 -3.65
C GLY A 85 -4.08 15.90 -4.62
N GLU A 86 -3.78 16.23 -5.88
CA GLU A 86 -4.77 16.46 -6.92
C GLU A 86 -5.56 15.17 -7.21
N ILE A 87 -4.86 14.07 -7.48
CA ILE A 87 -5.52 12.79 -7.79
C ILE A 87 -6.34 12.28 -6.60
N TYR A 88 -5.84 12.48 -5.37
CA TYR A 88 -6.59 12.11 -4.18
C TYR A 88 -7.93 12.86 -4.10
N SER A 89 -7.89 14.18 -4.15
CA SER A 89 -9.09 15.02 -3.98
C SER A 89 -10.11 14.84 -5.12
N GLU A 90 -9.66 14.64 -6.34
CA GLU A 90 -10.54 14.56 -7.51
C GLU A 90 -11.06 13.15 -7.79
N GLN A 91 -10.25 12.12 -7.57
CA GLN A 91 -10.55 10.78 -8.05
C GLN A 91 -10.60 9.70 -6.98
N ILE A 92 -9.89 9.89 -5.85
CA ILE A 92 -9.82 8.85 -4.81
C ILE A 92 -10.83 9.14 -3.69
N GLU A 93 -10.72 10.28 -3.03
CA GLU A 93 -11.55 10.60 -1.86
C GLU A 93 -13.06 10.47 -2.10
N PRO A 94 -13.64 10.97 -3.23
CA PRO A 94 -15.07 10.85 -3.49
C PRO A 94 -15.57 9.41 -3.68
N ASN A 95 -14.66 8.47 -3.95
CA ASN A 95 -14.98 7.09 -4.28
C ASN A 95 -14.55 6.08 -3.20
N LEU A 96 -13.96 6.55 -2.09
CA LEU A 96 -13.56 5.66 -0.99
C LEU A 96 -14.77 5.09 -0.26
N PRO A 97 -14.86 3.77 -0.09
CA PRO A 97 -15.89 3.18 0.76
C PRO A 97 -15.65 3.52 2.24
N SER A 98 -16.75 3.57 3.00
CA SER A 98 -16.67 3.83 4.44
C SER A 98 -15.81 2.76 5.14
N GLY A 99 -14.80 3.18 5.88
CA GLY A 99 -13.89 2.29 6.58
C GLY A 99 -12.70 1.80 5.75
N ALA A 100 -12.53 2.29 4.53
CA ALA A 100 -11.36 2.03 3.71
C ALA A 100 -10.06 2.47 4.40
N THR A 101 -8.94 1.98 3.90
CA THR A 101 -7.60 2.35 4.37
C THR A 101 -6.76 2.82 3.20
N LEU A 102 -6.19 4.00 3.32
CA LEU A 102 -5.19 4.54 2.40
C LEU A 102 -3.80 4.04 2.80
N GLY A 103 -3.10 3.44 1.86
CA GLY A 103 -1.73 2.98 2.01
C GLY A 103 -0.74 3.92 1.32
N PHE A 104 0.26 4.37 2.05
CA PHE A 104 1.32 5.22 1.53
C PHE A 104 2.65 4.47 1.50
N ILE A 105 3.40 4.58 0.41
CA ILE A 105 4.76 4.04 0.28
C ILE A 105 5.78 5.07 0.77
N HIS A 106 5.39 6.35 0.76
CA HIS A 106 6.16 7.48 1.26
C HIS A 106 5.28 8.36 2.14
N GLY A 107 5.82 8.87 3.25
CA GLY A 107 5.02 9.60 4.26
C GLY A 107 4.80 11.08 3.99
N LEU A 108 5.31 11.64 2.88
CA LEU A 108 5.32 13.07 2.59
C LEU A 108 3.90 13.67 2.57
N ALA A 109 2.98 13.05 1.85
CA ALA A 109 1.63 13.58 1.67
C ALA A 109 0.86 13.75 2.99
N ILE A 110 1.01 12.80 3.91
CA ILE A 110 0.39 12.88 5.25
C ILE A 110 1.16 13.84 6.15
N HIS A 111 2.49 13.78 6.14
CA HIS A 111 3.33 14.61 7.01
C HIS A 111 3.13 16.10 6.76
N TYR A 112 3.02 16.53 5.51
CA TYR A 112 2.81 17.93 5.15
C TYR A 112 1.33 18.32 4.98
N GLY A 113 0.39 17.43 5.30
CA GLY A 113 -1.04 17.71 5.19
C GLY A 113 -1.55 17.91 3.77
N ILE A 114 -0.81 17.40 2.76
CA ILE A 114 -1.26 17.41 1.35
C ILE A 114 -2.50 16.54 1.20
N ILE A 115 -2.53 15.40 1.92
CA ILE A 115 -3.68 14.52 2.04
C ILE A 115 -4.09 14.46 3.50
N SER A 116 -5.35 14.75 3.78
CA SER A 116 -5.97 14.68 5.11
C SER A 116 -7.21 13.79 5.05
N PRO A 117 -7.06 12.48 5.28
CA PRO A 117 -8.18 11.55 5.14
C PRO A 117 -9.32 11.88 6.12
N PRO A 118 -10.59 11.80 5.70
CA PRO A 118 -11.71 12.05 6.59
C PRO A 118 -11.75 11.02 7.72
N ARG A 119 -12.45 11.37 8.80
CA ARG A 119 -12.62 10.51 9.97
C ARG A 119 -13.18 9.14 9.57
N GLY A 120 -12.56 8.05 10.07
CA GLY A 120 -13.00 6.67 9.77
C GLY A 120 -12.36 6.07 8.50
N ILE A 121 -11.59 6.83 7.75
CA ILE A 121 -10.69 6.30 6.70
C ILE A 121 -9.33 6.10 7.33
N GLY A 122 -8.77 4.90 7.23
CA GLY A 122 -7.42 4.60 7.74
C GLY A 122 -6.33 5.27 6.91
N ALA A 123 -5.21 5.60 7.54
CA ALA A 123 -4.01 6.07 6.86
C ALA A 123 -2.78 5.33 7.40
N ILE A 124 -2.14 4.54 6.56
CA ILE A 124 -1.00 3.70 6.92
C ILE A 124 0.20 3.93 6.01
N LEU A 125 1.38 3.74 6.55
CA LEU A 125 2.64 3.74 5.82
C LEU A 125 3.24 2.35 5.83
N VAL A 126 3.65 1.86 4.65
CA VAL A 126 4.58 0.74 4.50
C VAL A 126 5.64 1.16 3.49
N ALA A 127 6.81 1.54 3.99
CA ALA A 127 7.89 2.13 3.21
C ALA A 127 9.12 1.19 3.15
N PRO A 128 9.23 0.35 2.10
CA PRO A 128 10.42 -0.49 1.90
C PRO A 128 11.67 0.37 1.74
N LYS A 129 12.78 -0.06 2.35
CA LYS A 129 14.07 0.63 2.31
C LYS A 129 14.89 0.18 1.09
N GLY A 130 14.32 0.34 -0.10
CA GLY A 130 14.95 0.04 -1.36
C GLY A 130 14.09 0.38 -2.58
N PRO A 131 14.71 0.51 -3.77
CA PRO A 131 13.99 0.71 -5.01
C PRO A 131 13.00 -0.44 -5.29
N GLY A 132 11.88 -0.18 -5.98
CA GLY A 132 10.89 -1.19 -6.28
C GLY A 132 11.46 -2.41 -7.02
N ILE A 133 12.39 -2.21 -7.95
CA ILE A 133 13.08 -3.32 -8.61
C ILE A 133 13.79 -4.24 -7.62
N THR A 134 14.42 -3.69 -6.59
CA THR A 134 15.07 -4.47 -5.52
C THR A 134 14.03 -5.16 -4.64
N VAL A 135 12.92 -4.49 -4.33
CA VAL A 135 11.80 -5.09 -3.57
C VAL A 135 11.27 -6.32 -4.30
N ARG A 136 11.07 -6.23 -5.62
CA ARG A 136 10.62 -7.36 -6.44
C ARG A 136 11.67 -8.46 -6.53
N GLN A 137 12.90 -8.13 -6.85
CA GLN A 137 14.00 -9.10 -6.99
C GLN A 137 14.20 -9.90 -5.69
N ARG A 138 14.31 -9.21 -4.56
CA ARG A 138 14.49 -9.87 -3.25
C ARG A 138 13.32 -10.77 -2.89
N TYR A 139 12.11 -10.34 -3.22
CA TYR A 139 10.92 -11.17 -3.00
C TYR A 139 10.99 -12.49 -3.78
N THR A 140 11.34 -12.46 -5.06
CA THR A 140 11.46 -13.66 -5.91
C THR A 140 12.58 -14.58 -5.50
N GLU A 141 13.64 -14.05 -4.87
CA GLU A 141 14.74 -14.81 -4.25
C GLU A 141 14.35 -15.47 -2.90
N GLY A 142 13.11 -15.32 -2.45
CA GLY A 142 12.68 -15.77 -1.10
C GLY A 142 13.19 -14.89 0.04
N LYS A 143 13.79 -13.76 -0.28
CA LYS A 143 14.30 -12.74 0.65
C LYS A 143 13.30 -11.58 0.76
N GLY A 144 13.68 -10.52 1.46
CA GLY A 144 12.89 -9.31 1.58
C GLY A 144 13.74 -8.06 1.59
N VAL A 145 13.06 -6.91 1.65
CA VAL A 145 13.64 -5.60 1.93
C VAL A 145 12.98 -5.10 3.22
N PRO A 146 13.73 -4.63 4.22
CA PRO A 146 13.13 -4.10 5.44
C PRO A 146 12.23 -2.90 5.12
N ALA A 147 11.14 -2.74 5.87
CA ALA A 147 10.22 -1.62 5.69
C ALA A 147 9.95 -0.90 7.01
N LEU A 148 9.71 0.40 6.93
CA LEU A 148 9.08 1.14 8.02
C LEU A 148 7.57 1.02 7.91
N LEU A 149 6.92 0.84 9.07
CA LEU A 149 5.48 0.81 9.22
C LEU A 149 5.03 1.91 10.18
N ALA A 150 3.96 2.61 9.81
CA ALA A 150 3.29 3.55 10.71
C ALA A 150 1.78 3.54 10.46
N VAL A 151 1.02 3.89 11.49
CA VAL A 151 -0.41 4.18 11.41
C VAL A 151 -0.58 5.64 11.79
N ALA A 152 -0.98 6.46 10.83
CA ALA A 152 -1.27 7.87 11.05
C ALA A 152 -2.71 8.07 11.52
N GLN A 153 -3.64 7.25 11.02
CA GLN A 153 -5.05 7.28 11.39
C GLN A 153 -5.65 5.88 11.31
N GLU A 154 -6.43 5.51 12.34
CA GLU A 154 -7.22 4.27 12.31
C GLU A 154 -8.44 4.41 11.40
N ASN A 155 -8.88 3.30 10.83
CA ASN A 155 -10.13 3.23 10.09
C ASN A 155 -11.32 2.99 11.05
N LYS A 156 -12.53 2.96 10.49
CA LYS A 156 -13.77 2.81 11.26
C LYS A 156 -13.85 1.51 12.10
N THR A 157 -13.05 0.51 11.76
CA THR A 157 -13.05 -0.81 12.40
C THR A 157 -11.81 -1.07 13.25
N ASP A 158 -10.95 -0.06 13.42
CA ASP A 158 -9.67 -0.15 14.17
C ASP A 158 -8.76 -1.29 13.67
N THR A 159 -8.73 -1.51 12.35
CA THR A 159 -7.94 -2.56 11.70
C THR A 159 -6.77 -2.05 10.85
N ALA A 160 -6.53 -0.75 10.82
CA ALA A 160 -5.50 -0.16 9.97
C ALA A 160 -4.10 -0.75 10.27
N ARG A 161 -3.75 -0.96 11.55
CA ARG A 161 -2.48 -1.61 11.92
C ARG A 161 -2.38 -3.04 11.36
N GLN A 162 -3.44 -3.83 11.45
CA GLN A 162 -3.46 -5.21 10.94
C GLN A 162 -3.32 -5.25 9.41
N ILE A 163 -3.96 -4.30 8.71
CA ILE A 163 -3.84 -4.13 7.25
C ILE A 163 -2.39 -3.77 6.90
N ALA A 164 -1.75 -2.85 7.62
CA ALA A 164 -0.37 -2.46 7.39
C ALA A 164 0.62 -3.63 7.59
N LEU A 165 0.44 -4.42 8.66
CA LEU A 165 1.25 -5.62 8.92
C LEU A 165 1.08 -6.66 7.81
N ALA A 166 -0.14 -6.91 7.37
CA ALA A 166 -0.42 -7.86 6.31
C ALA A 166 0.12 -7.38 4.96
N TRP A 167 0.04 -6.08 4.65
CA TRP A 167 0.65 -5.50 3.45
C TRP A 167 2.18 -5.65 3.49
N ALA A 168 2.85 -5.27 4.58
CA ALA A 168 4.30 -5.42 4.74
C ALA A 168 4.73 -6.89 4.60
N THR A 169 3.93 -7.82 5.13
CA THR A 169 4.16 -9.26 4.99
C THR A 169 3.99 -9.71 3.54
N GLY A 170 2.92 -9.28 2.88
CA GLY A 170 2.60 -9.63 1.49
C GLY A 170 3.63 -9.16 0.48
N ILE A 171 4.30 -8.04 0.75
CA ILE A 171 5.42 -7.59 -0.11
C ILE A 171 6.78 -8.20 0.24
N GLY A 172 6.85 -9.05 1.28
CA GLY A 172 8.04 -9.80 1.68
C GLY A 172 8.91 -9.14 2.75
N SER A 173 8.56 -7.95 3.28
CA SER A 173 9.36 -7.25 4.29
C SER A 173 9.47 -8.02 5.61
N ALA A 174 8.45 -8.79 5.97
CA ALA A 174 8.45 -9.66 7.15
C ALA A 174 9.59 -10.70 7.19
N ARG A 175 10.20 -11.00 6.06
CA ARG A 175 11.31 -11.96 5.96
C ARG A 175 12.61 -11.43 6.57
N VAL A 176 12.75 -10.11 6.66
CA VAL A 176 13.98 -9.41 7.12
C VAL A 176 13.71 -8.44 8.28
N GLY A 177 12.57 -7.76 8.32
CA GLY A 177 12.19 -6.86 9.41
C GLY A 177 11.20 -5.77 8.99
N VAL A 178 10.33 -5.42 9.92
CA VAL A 178 9.37 -4.32 9.84
C VAL A 178 9.42 -3.52 11.12
#